data_d0e4cfce5d2aeac7b4cc9e8720ffead0
#
_entry.id   d0e4cfce5d2aeac7b4cc9e8720ffead0
#
_cell.length_a   1.000
_cell.length_b   1.000
_cell.length_c   1.000
_cell.angle_alpha   90.00
_cell.angle_beta   90.00
_cell.angle_gamma   90.00
#
_symmetry.space_group_name_H-M   'P 1'
#
loop_
_entity.id
_entity.type
_entity.pdbx_description
1 polymer ?
#
loop_
_entity_poly.entity_id
_entity_poly.type
_entity_poly.pdbx_seq_one_letter_code
_entity_poly.pdbx_strand_id
1 'polypeptide(L)'
;VDDALNFDSLLNATMRTNASLLNASQNIRLAELDYKATMSRDFPYLKLNGGYNYSHDNFGSGANKSRDQWGATFGVKMGMTLFDGKRSSQSRNARLNIENADMARMQLEHSLRADLADLWQAYKNNLRLLSLERQNLITAEENHYIAHERYMLGDLSGIEMREAQQSLLDAEERILVAEYNTKLCEISLRQISGGIMKYMSLSR
;
A
#
# COMPACT_ATOMS: atom_id res chain seq x y z
N VAL A 1 -12.81 -8.74 18.67
CA VAL A 1 -13.22 -7.49 18.03
C VAL A 1 -12.92 -6.35 19.01
N ASP A 2 -12.25 -5.29 18.54
CA ASP A 2 -11.81 -4.18 19.39
C ASP A 2 -12.82 -3.03 19.32
N ASP A 3 -13.66 -2.92 20.35
CA ASP A 3 -14.69 -1.87 20.46
C ASP A 3 -14.12 -0.45 20.70
N ALA A 4 -12.81 -0.34 20.95
CA ALA A 4 -12.14 0.92 21.28
C ALA A 4 -11.57 1.68 20.08
N LEU A 5 -11.86 1.23 18.85
CA LEU A 5 -11.39 1.93 17.65
C LEU A 5 -12.07 3.30 17.52
N ASN A 6 -11.25 4.34 17.28
CA ASN A 6 -11.71 5.70 17.07
C ASN A 6 -11.37 6.15 15.65
N PHE A 7 -12.38 6.68 14.92
CA PHE A 7 -12.22 7.13 13.55
C PHE A 7 -11.15 8.20 13.39
N ASP A 8 -11.13 9.22 14.27
CA ASP A 8 -10.18 10.32 14.18
C ASP A 8 -8.73 9.86 14.38
N SER A 9 -8.52 8.90 15.29
CA SER A 9 -7.20 8.32 15.51
C SER A 9 -6.73 7.50 14.30
N LEU A 10 -7.63 6.73 13.67
CA LEU A 10 -7.36 5.97 12.45
C LEU A 10 -7.09 6.90 11.27
N LEU A 11 -7.86 7.97 11.12
CA LEU A 11 -7.65 8.97 10.07
C LEU A 11 -6.28 9.63 10.20
N ASN A 12 -5.93 10.09 11.40
CA ASN A 12 -4.63 10.69 11.67
C ASN A 12 -3.48 9.70 11.43
N ALA A 13 -3.64 8.45 11.85
CA ALA A 13 -2.66 7.40 11.58
C ALA A 13 -2.52 7.16 10.07
N THR A 14 -3.63 7.01 9.33
CA THR A 14 -3.62 6.82 7.87
C THR A 14 -2.85 7.93 7.16
N MET A 15 -3.14 9.20 7.49
CA MET A 15 -2.48 10.34 6.86
C MET A 15 -0.97 10.40 7.16
N ARG A 16 -0.50 9.84 8.28
CA ARG A 16 0.90 9.89 8.68
C ARG A 16 1.71 8.66 8.30
N THR A 17 1.10 7.48 8.27
CA THR A 17 1.82 6.20 8.18
C THR A 17 1.45 5.34 6.98
N ASN A 18 0.43 5.74 6.19
CA ASN A 18 0.07 5.00 5.00
C ASN A 18 1.21 5.01 3.97
N ALA A 19 1.68 3.81 3.59
CA ALA A 19 2.84 3.64 2.71
C ALA A 19 2.64 4.27 1.33
N SER A 20 1.42 4.20 0.78
CA SER A 20 1.12 4.79 -0.53
C SER A 20 1.22 6.32 -0.50
N LEU A 21 0.77 6.95 0.59
CA LEU A 21 0.86 8.40 0.77
C LEU A 21 2.31 8.86 0.98
N LEU A 22 3.11 8.08 1.72
CA LEU A 22 4.54 8.33 1.88
C LEU A 22 5.27 8.20 0.55
N ASN A 23 4.96 7.17 -0.25
CA ASN A 23 5.53 7.01 -1.59
C ASN A 23 5.13 8.17 -2.52
N ALA A 24 3.87 8.62 -2.50
CA ALA A 24 3.45 9.78 -3.28
C ALA A 24 4.23 11.05 -2.89
N SER A 25 4.51 11.24 -1.60
CA SER A 25 5.34 12.36 -1.12
C SER A 25 6.79 12.26 -1.61
N GLN A 26 7.35 11.04 -1.67
CA GLN A 26 8.70 10.83 -2.25
C GLN A 26 8.71 11.07 -3.77
N ASN A 27 7.63 10.74 -4.48
CA ASN A 27 7.51 11.01 -5.91
C ASN A 27 7.55 12.52 -6.22
N ILE A 28 6.92 13.35 -5.38
CA ILE A 28 7.05 14.83 -5.49
C ILE A 28 8.52 15.22 -5.35
N ARG A 29 9.21 14.70 -4.35
CA ARG A 29 10.63 15.00 -4.12
C ARG A 29 11.51 14.53 -5.28
N LEU A 30 11.21 13.38 -5.89
CA LEU A 30 11.90 12.91 -7.10
C LEU A 30 11.68 13.89 -8.26
N ALA A 31 10.44 14.34 -8.50
CA ALA A 31 10.14 15.32 -9.54
C ALA A 31 10.86 16.66 -9.30
N GLU A 32 10.98 17.11 -8.04
CA GLU A 32 11.78 18.30 -7.68
C GLU A 32 13.27 18.13 -7.99
N LEU A 33 13.83 16.94 -7.69
CA LEU A 33 15.21 16.62 -8.00
C LEU A 33 15.45 16.56 -9.50
N ASP A 34 14.51 15.99 -10.28
CA ASP A 34 14.56 15.96 -11.73
C ASP A 34 14.50 17.38 -12.34
N TYR A 35 13.68 18.26 -11.77
CA TYR A 35 13.67 19.67 -12.12
C TYR A 35 15.03 20.33 -11.85
N LYS A 36 15.61 20.12 -10.66
CA LYS A 36 16.95 20.63 -10.32
C LYS A 36 18.02 20.07 -11.25
N ALA A 37 17.95 18.77 -11.58
CA ALA A 37 18.87 18.14 -12.52
C ALA A 37 18.74 18.73 -13.93
N THR A 38 17.52 19.05 -14.36
CA THR A 38 17.27 19.74 -15.64
C THR A 38 17.88 21.14 -15.63
N MET A 39 17.68 21.90 -14.55
CA MET A 39 18.26 23.25 -14.40
C MET A 39 19.78 23.22 -14.28
N SER A 40 20.38 22.17 -13.68
CA SER A 40 21.84 22.06 -13.52
C SER A 40 22.58 21.99 -14.85
N ARG A 41 21.90 21.62 -15.94
CA ARG A 41 22.46 21.62 -17.31
C ARG A 41 22.76 23.03 -17.85
N ASP A 42 22.26 24.07 -17.17
CA ASP A 42 22.54 25.47 -17.50
C ASP A 42 23.91 25.93 -16.99
N PHE A 43 24.51 25.17 -16.07
CA PHE A 43 25.83 25.47 -15.53
C PHE A 43 26.95 24.83 -16.36
N PRO A 44 28.18 25.42 -16.34
CA PRO A 44 29.33 24.81 -16.96
C PRO A 44 29.62 23.42 -16.35
N TYR A 45 29.96 22.47 -17.20
CA TYR A 45 30.37 21.15 -16.76
C TYR A 45 31.88 20.95 -16.88
N LEU A 46 32.41 20.21 -15.93
CA LEU A 46 33.80 19.77 -15.93
C LEU A 46 33.82 18.24 -16.08
N LYS A 47 34.49 17.72 -17.11
CA LYS A 47 34.70 16.28 -17.30
C LYS A 47 36.17 15.96 -17.13
N LEU A 48 36.45 14.98 -16.29
CA LEU A 48 37.75 14.37 -16.15
C LEU A 48 37.73 13.04 -16.92
N ASN A 49 38.65 12.86 -17.84
CA ASN A 49 38.82 11.62 -18.58
C ASN A 49 40.18 11.03 -18.24
N GLY A 50 40.22 9.76 -17.90
CA GLY A 50 41.42 8.99 -17.71
C GLY A 50 41.31 7.68 -18.45
N GLY A 51 42.33 7.30 -19.20
CA GLY A 51 42.37 6.05 -19.88
C GLY A 51 43.78 5.46 -19.88
N TYR A 52 43.84 4.15 -19.88
CA TYR A 52 45.05 3.38 -20.10
C TYR A 52 44.79 2.46 -21.30
N ASN A 53 45.66 2.50 -22.30
CA ASN A 53 45.57 1.64 -23.46
C ASN A 53 46.89 0.90 -23.67
N TYR A 54 46.76 -0.37 -23.96
CA TYR A 54 47.84 -1.23 -24.42
C TYR A 54 47.47 -1.77 -25.79
N SER A 55 48.40 -1.62 -26.77
CA SER A 55 48.25 -2.23 -28.08
C SER A 55 49.48 -3.08 -28.40
N HIS A 56 49.23 -4.25 -28.91
CA HIS A 56 50.27 -5.17 -29.44
C HIS A 56 50.01 -5.37 -30.91
N ASP A 57 50.87 -4.82 -31.73
CA ASP A 57 50.78 -4.91 -33.19
C ASP A 57 51.82 -5.91 -33.72
N ASN A 58 51.34 -6.95 -34.43
CA ASN A 58 52.18 -7.92 -35.12
C ASN A 58 52.25 -7.60 -36.62
N PHE A 59 53.43 -7.30 -37.09
CA PHE A 59 53.69 -7.04 -38.52
C PHE A 59 54.27 -8.31 -39.17
N GLY A 60 53.59 -8.84 -40.20
CA GLY A 60 53.95 -10.09 -40.84
C GLY A 60 55.25 -10.04 -41.69
N SER A 61 55.88 -8.88 -41.90
CA SER A 61 57.11 -8.71 -42.69
C SER A 61 57.83 -7.42 -42.29
N GLY A 62 59.12 -7.48 -41.98
CA GLY A 62 59.97 -6.33 -41.67
C GLY A 62 60.92 -6.56 -40.50
N ALA A 63 61.87 -5.63 -40.26
CA ALA A 63 62.88 -5.71 -39.21
C ALA A 63 62.30 -5.72 -37.79
N ASN A 64 61.09 -5.18 -37.57
CA ASN A 64 60.32 -5.23 -36.31
C ASN A 64 59.08 -6.08 -36.51
N LYS A 65 59.11 -7.31 -36.00
CA LYS A 65 57.97 -8.27 -36.09
C LYS A 65 56.84 -8.00 -35.13
N SER A 66 57.08 -7.29 -34.04
CA SER A 66 56.05 -6.92 -33.06
C SER A 66 56.36 -5.55 -32.48
N ARG A 67 55.33 -4.80 -32.17
CA ARG A 67 55.42 -3.53 -31.48
C ARG A 67 54.41 -3.50 -30.33
N ASP A 68 54.95 -3.33 -29.14
CA ASP A 68 54.16 -3.10 -27.94
C ASP A 68 54.10 -1.61 -27.66
N GLN A 69 52.90 -1.10 -27.52
CA GLN A 69 52.67 0.31 -27.20
C GLN A 69 51.71 0.40 -26.03
N TRP A 70 52.15 1.10 -25.04
CA TRP A 70 51.29 1.45 -23.90
C TRP A 70 51.22 2.94 -23.74
N GLY A 71 50.05 3.42 -23.32
CA GLY A 71 49.83 4.83 -23.13
C GLY A 71 48.82 5.09 -22.00
N ALA A 72 49.07 6.14 -21.25
CA ALA A 72 48.12 6.69 -20.29
C ALA A 72 47.66 8.06 -20.82
N THR A 73 46.37 8.27 -20.82
CA THR A 73 45.78 9.55 -21.25
C THR A 73 45.01 10.15 -20.09
N PHE A 74 45.30 11.43 -19.84
CA PHE A 74 44.50 12.24 -18.89
C PHE A 74 44.01 13.49 -19.62
N GLY A 75 42.74 13.77 -19.45
CA GLY A 75 42.13 14.94 -20.06
C GLY A 75 41.16 15.63 -19.10
N VAL A 76 41.16 16.94 -19.14
CA VAL A 76 40.16 17.80 -18.46
C VAL A 76 39.41 18.53 -19.58
N LYS A 77 38.12 18.40 -19.63
CA LYS A 77 37.25 19.11 -20.56
C LYS A 77 36.25 19.97 -19.81
N MET A 78 36.26 21.25 -20.03
CA MET A 78 35.25 22.18 -19.56
C MET A 78 34.36 22.61 -20.72
N GLY A 79 33.06 22.67 -20.49
CA GLY A 79 32.12 23.11 -21.54
C GLY A 79 30.84 23.68 -20.89
N MET A 80 30.21 24.54 -21.67
CA MET A 80 28.92 25.15 -21.31
C MET A 80 28.06 25.23 -22.57
N THR A 81 26.79 24.92 -22.44
CA THR A 81 25.82 25.07 -23.53
C THR A 81 25.28 26.50 -23.51
N LEU A 82 25.64 27.32 -24.47
CA LEU A 82 25.22 28.74 -24.51
C LEU A 82 23.77 28.91 -24.96
N PHE A 83 23.29 28.03 -25.85
CA PHE A 83 21.94 28.08 -26.37
C PHE A 83 21.40 26.66 -26.66
N ASP A 84 20.21 26.38 -26.12
CA ASP A 84 19.46 25.17 -26.41
C ASP A 84 17.96 25.49 -26.39
N GLY A 85 17.32 25.54 -27.57
CA GLY A 85 15.90 25.88 -27.70
C GLY A 85 14.94 24.87 -27.03
N LYS A 86 15.37 23.63 -26.78
CA LYS A 86 14.58 22.62 -26.08
C LYS A 86 14.58 22.81 -24.55
N ARG A 87 15.56 23.48 -24.01
CA ARG A 87 15.80 23.61 -22.59
C ARG A 87 14.67 24.31 -21.84
N SER A 88 14.15 25.39 -22.41
CA SER A 88 13.00 26.12 -21.85
C SER A 88 11.76 25.21 -21.74
N SER A 89 11.48 24.42 -22.79
CA SER A 89 10.38 23.46 -22.79
C SER A 89 10.60 22.32 -21.80
N GLN A 90 11.84 21.81 -21.68
CA GLN A 90 12.19 20.75 -20.72
C GLN A 90 12.02 21.25 -19.25
N SER A 91 12.47 22.45 -18.96
CA SER A 91 12.30 23.06 -17.65
C SER A 91 10.82 23.27 -17.29
N ARG A 92 10.03 23.74 -18.25
CA ARG A 92 8.57 23.89 -18.07
C ARG A 92 7.91 22.52 -17.84
N ASN A 93 8.27 21.51 -18.63
CA ASN A 93 7.72 20.16 -18.46
C ASN A 93 8.11 19.56 -17.12
N ALA A 94 9.36 19.74 -16.67
CA ALA A 94 9.80 19.27 -15.36
C ALA A 94 9.03 19.95 -14.20
N ARG A 95 8.70 21.24 -14.36
CA ARG A 95 7.85 21.95 -13.38
C ARG A 95 6.42 21.40 -13.38
N LEU A 96 5.83 21.17 -14.55
CA LEU A 96 4.50 20.54 -14.66
C LEU A 96 4.46 19.15 -14.05
N ASN A 97 5.57 18.38 -14.14
CA ASN A 97 5.67 17.08 -13.49
C ASN A 97 5.60 17.17 -11.96
N ILE A 98 6.15 18.23 -11.35
CA ILE A 98 6.00 18.46 -9.91
C ILE A 98 4.53 18.72 -9.56
N GLU A 99 3.86 19.59 -10.34
CA GLU A 99 2.44 19.91 -10.15
C GLU A 99 1.56 18.66 -10.32
N ASN A 100 1.85 17.84 -11.33
CA ASN A 100 1.16 16.55 -11.54
C ASN A 100 1.37 15.57 -10.38
N ALA A 101 2.58 15.48 -9.85
CA ALA A 101 2.88 14.60 -8.72
C ALA A 101 2.16 15.08 -7.44
N ASP A 102 2.07 16.39 -7.23
CA ASP A 102 1.31 16.97 -6.10
C ASP A 102 -0.20 16.71 -6.24
N MET A 103 -0.77 16.92 -7.42
CA MET A 103 -2.16 16.59 -7.71
C MET A 103 -2.47 15.11 -7.50
N ALA A 104 -1.58 14.22 -7.94
CA ALA A 104 -1.72 12.78 -7.73
C ALA A 104 -1.71 12.41 -6.24
N ARG A 105 -0.85 13.07 -5.43
CA ARG A 105 -0.84 12.91 -3.98
C ARG A 105 -2.16 13.38 -3.36
N MET A 106 -2.67 14.54 -3.76
CA MET A 106 -3.95 15.08 -3.24
C MET A 106 -5.12 14.15 -3.60
N GLN A 107 -5.16 13.63 -4.83
CA GLN A 107 -6.17 12.66 -5.26
C GLN A 107 -6.12 11.39 -4.43
N LEU A 108 -4.92 10.85 -4.18
CA LEU A 108 -4.72 9.68 -3.33
C LEU A 108 -5.18 9.95 -1.88
N GLU A 109 -4.90 11.12 -1.34
CA GLU A 109 -5.35 11.52 -0.01
C GLU A 109 -6.87 11.54 0.09
N HIS A 110 -7.56 12.09 -0.91
CA HIS A 110 -9.02 12.09 -0.97
C HIS A 110 -9.59 10.67 -1.08
N SER A 111 -9.01 9.82 -1.93
CA SER A 111 -9.42 8.41 -2.04
C SER A 111 -9.27 7.68 -0.71
N LEU A 112 -8.11 7.80 -0.05
CA LEU A 112 -7.86 7.14 1.24
C LEU A 112 -8.83 7.61 2.34
N ARG A 113 -9.23 8.88 2.32
CA ARG A 113 -10.25 9.40 3.26
C ARG A 113 -11.62 8.77 3.00
N ALA A 114 -12.01 8.64 1.73
CA ALA A 114 -13.27 8.02 1.34
C ALA A 114 -13.26 6.52 1.71
N ASP A 115 -12.21 5.80 1.33
CA ASP A 115 -12.05 4.37 1.61
C ASP A 115 -12.09 4.09 3.13
N LEU A 116 -11.43 4.95 3.93
CA LEU A 116 -11.47 4.83 5.39
C LEU A 116 -12.86 5.08 5.96
N ALA A 117 -13.61 6.07 5.42
CA ALA A 117 -14.96 6.36 5.86
C ALA A 117 -15.93 5.21 5.54
N ASP A 118 -15.80 4.62 4.34
CA ASP A 118 -16.60 3.48 3.92
C ASP A 118 -16.31 2.23 4.76
N LEU A 119 -15.04 1.93 4.98
CA LEU A 119 -14.62 0.82 5.86
C LEU A 119 -15.10 1.03 7.32
N TRP A 120 -15.03 2.26 7.80
CA TRP A 120 -15.53 2.59 9.14
C TRP A 120 -17.04 2.39 9.27
N GLN A 121 -17.81 2.81 8.27
CA GLN A 121 -19.24 2.61 8.25
C GLN A 121 -19.60 1.12 8.15
N ALA A 122 -18.90 0.37 7.31
CA ALA A 122 -19.04 -1.09 7.21
C ALA A 122 -18.73 -1.78 8.55
N TYR A 123 -17.67 -1.38 9.22
CA TYR A 123 -17.31 -1.89 10.53
C TYR A 123 -18.40 -1.65 11.57
N LYS A 124 -18.93 -0.42 11.66
CA LYS A 124 -20.04 -0.08 12.58
C LYS A 124 -21.31 -0.88 12.29
N ASN A 125 -21.61 -1.09 11.01
CA ASN A 125 -22.79 -1.88 10.62
C ASN A 125 -22.60 -3.36 11.00
N ASN A 126 -21.41 -3.92 10.78
CA ASN A 126 -21.11 -5.30 11.17
C ASN A 126 -21.12 -5.50 12.70
N LEU A 127 -20.66 -4.52 13.48
CA LEU A 127 -20.77 -4.55 14.95
C LEU A 127 -22.23 -4.60 15.41
N ARG A 128 -23.11 -3.82 14.79
CA ARG A 128 -24.55 -3.85 15.10
C ARG A 128 -25.17 -5.19 14.71
N LEU A 129 -24.82 -5.70 13.53
CA LEU A 129 -25.27 -7.01 13.06
C LEU A 129 -24.82 -8.11 14.02
N LEU A 130 -23.56 -8.09 14.44
CA LEU A 130 -23.02 -9.05 15.39
C LEU A 130 -23.77 -9.01 16.73
N SER A 131 -24.12 -7.81 17.24
CA SER A 131 -24.89 -7.69 18.48
C SER A 131 -26.31 -8.25 18.31
N LEU A 132 -26.93 -8.09 17.14
CA LEU A 132 -28.24 -8.63 16.82
C LEU A 132 -28.21 -10.18 16.72
N GLU A 133 -27.20 -10.72 16.02
CA GLU A 133 -27.07 -12.17 15.88
C GLU A 133 -26.77 -12.87 17.22
N ARG A 134 -26.06 -12.20 18.14
CA ARG A 134 -25.91 -12.69 19.53
C ARG A 134 -27.24 -12.82 20.26
N GLN A 135 -28.13 -11.84 20.10
CA GLN A 135 -29.47 -11.92 20.69
C GLN A 135 -30.31 -13.02 20.01
N ASN A 136 -30.22 -13.14 18.69
CA ASN A 136 -30.90 -14.19 17.94
C ASN A 136 -30.44 -15.59 18.37
N LEU A 137 -29.13 -15.78 18.60
CA LEU A 137 -28.60 -17.05 19.11
C LEU A 137 -29.20 -17.41 20.48
N ILE A 138 -29.20 -16.48 21.41
CA ILE A 138 -29.81 -16.69 22.78
C ILE A 138 -31.28 -17.14 22.62
N THR A 139 -32.04 -16.45 21.75
CA THR A 139 -33.46 -16.82 21.51
C THR A 139 -33.59 -18.20 20.87
N ALA A 140 -32.68 -18.56 19.94
CA ALA A 140 -32.68 -19.88 19.30
C ALA A 140 -32.30 -20.99 20.28
N GLU A 141 -31.37 -20.76 21.20
CA GLU A 141 -31.00 -21.67 22.31
C GLU A 141 -32.18 -21.91 23.22
N GLU A 142 -32.87 -20.83 23.65
CA GLU A 142 -34.06 -20.91 24.50
C GLU A 142 -35.21 -21.71 23.82
N ASN A 143 -35.46 -21.41 22.55
CA ASN A 143 -36.48 -22.11 21.76
C ASN A 143 -36.16 -23.60 21.57
N HIS A 144 -34.91 -23.92 21.31
CA HIS A 144 -34.43 -25.31 21.20
C HIS A 144 -34.59 -26.03 22.55
N TYR A 145 -34.23 -25.38 23.64
CA TYR A 145 -34.41 -25.95 25.01
C TYR A 145 -35.88 -26.27 25.28
N ILE A 146 -36.78 -25.32 25.04
CA ILE A 146 -38.24 -25.51 25.24
C ILE A 146 -38.77 -26.63 24.33
N ALA A 147 -38.36 -26.68 23.07
CA ALA A 147 -38.75 -27.73 22.11
C ALA A 147 -38.25 -29.09 22.59
N HIS A 148 -37.03 -29.20 23.12
CA HIS A 148 -36.48 -30.43 23.68
C HIS A 148 -37.30 -30.94 24.89
N GLU A 149 -37.61 -30.08 25.85
CA GLU A 149 -38.41 -30.42 27.02
C GLU A 149 -39.84 -30.93 26.64
N ARG A 150 -40.48 -30.24 25.69
CA ARG A 150 -41.81 -30.64 25.19
C ARG A 150 -41.76 -31.96 24.42
N TYR A 151 -40.71 -32.22 23.66
CA TYR A 151 -40.46 -33.47 22.96
C TYR A 151 -40.30 -34.62 23.96
N MET A 152 -39.53 -34.42 25.04
CA MET A 152 -39.35 -35.43 26.12
C MET A 152 -40.67 -35.77 26.83
N LEU A 153 -41.58 -34.79 26.94
CA LEU A 153 -42.92 -35.00 27.51
C LEU A 153 -43.90 -35.61 26.54
N GLY A 154 -43.55 -35.81 25.28
CA GLY A 154 -44.43 -36.34 24.23
C GLY A 154 -45.38 -35.31 23.59
N ASP A 155 -45.22 -34.03 23.93
CA ASP A 155 -46.05 -32.91 23.48
C ASP A 155 -45.62 -32.27 22.20
N LEU A 156 -44.44 -32.69 21.62
CA LEU A 156 -43.87 -32.16 20.39
C LEU A 156 -43.51 -33.29 19.44
N SER A 157 -43.74 -33.10 18.13
CA SER A 157 -43.37 -34.08 17.13
C SER A 157 -41.85 -34.06 16.86
N GLY A 158 -41.29 -35.20 16.39
CA GLY A 158 -39.89 -35.28 16.00
C GLY A 158 -39.52 -34.37 14.80
N ILE A 159 -40.50 -33.90 14.02
CA ILE A 159 -40.28 -32.93 12.94
C ILE A 159 -40.06 -31.55 13.51
N GLU A 160 -40.95 -31.11 14.42
CA GLU A 160 -40.84 -29.81 15.08
C GLU A 160 -39.55 -29.71 15.92
N MET A 161 -39.13 -30.80 16.55
CA MET A 161 -37.85 -30.85 17.29
C MET A 161 -36.65 -30.64 16.34
N ARG A 162 -36.69 -31.25 15.14
CA ARG A 162 -35.65 -31.06 14.11
C ARG A 162 -35.62 -29.62 13.57
N GLU A 163 -36.80 -29.01 13.39
CA GLU A 163 -36.87 -27.58 12.99
C GLU A 163 -36.26 -26.66 14.02
N ALA A 164 -36.49 -26.89 15.32
CA ALA A 164 -35.86 -26.14 16.38
C ALA A 164 -34.33 -26.33 16.39
N GLN A 165 -33.86 -27.55 16.15
CA GLN A 165 -32.46 -27.90 16.07
C GLN A 165 -31.79 -27.25 14.85
N GLN A 166 -32.44 -27.25 13.69
CA GLN A 166 -31.95 -26.58 12.48
C GLN A 166 -31.89 -25.06 12.69
N SER A 167 -32.91 -24.48 13.32
CA SER A 167 -32.92 -23.03 13.63
C SER A 167 -31.77 -22.61 14.55
N LEU A 168 -31.39 -23.47 15.51
CA LEU A 168 -30.23 -23.23 16.37
C LEU A 168 -28.93 -23.26 15.56
N LEU A 169 -28.73 -24.30 14.73
CA LEU A 169 -27.55 -24.42 13.86
C LEU A 169 -27.40 -23.23 12.91
N ASP A 170 -28.52 -22.79 12.31
CA ASP A 170 -28.55 -21.62 11.43
C ASP A 170 -28.17 -20.32 12.19
N ALA A 171 -28.58 -20.20 13.46
CA ALA A 171 -28.20 -19.06 14.31
C ALA A 171 -26.71 -19.09 14.69
N GLU A 172 -26.16 -20.27 14.98
CA GLU A 172 -24.72 -20.46 15.23
C GLU A 172 -23.89 -20.13 14.00
N GLU A 173 -24.33 -20.53 12.80
CA GLU A 173 -23.66 -20.19 11.54
C GLU A 173 -23.66 -18.66 11.32
N ARG A 174 -24.82 -18.00 11.49
CA ARG A 174 -24.93 -16.54 11.30
C ARG A 174 -24.03 -15.75 12.23
N ILE A 175 -23.89 -16.13 13.50
CA ILE A 175 -23.00 -15.42 14.42
C ILE A 175 -21.53 -15.56 14.02
N LEU A 176 -21.11 -16.77 13.58
CA LEU A 176 -19.75 -17.00 13.10
C LEU A 176 -19.43 -16.13 11.85
N VAL A 177 -20.37 -16.05 10.92
CA VAL A 177 -20.24 -15.19 9.72
C VAL A 177 -20.17 -13.71 10.11
N ALA A 178 -21.02 -13.27 11.05
CA ALA A 178 -21.01 -11.89 11.54
C ALA A 178 -19.69 -11.54 12.27
N GLU A 179 -19.16 -12.44 13.09
CA GLU A 179 -17.86 -12.27 13.76
C GLU A 179 -16.70 -12.19 12.74
N TYR A 180 -16.69 -13.08 11.76
CA TYR A 180 -15.70 -13.08 10.69
C TYR A 180 -15.72 -11.76 9.91
N ASN A 181 -16.89 -11.31 9.45
CA ASN A 181 -17.04 -10.09 8.68
C ASN A 181 -16.62 -8.85 9.50
N THR A 182 -16.97 -8.80 10.77
CA THR A 182 -16.55 -7.73 11.67
C THR A 182 -15.03 -7.70 11.82
N LYS A 183 -14.42 -8.87 12.00
CA LYS A 183 -12.96 -8.99 12.12
C LYS A 183 -12.24 -8.63 10.84
N LEU A 184 -12.79 -8.99 9.70
CA LEU A 184 -12.25 -8.63 8.39
C LEU A 184 -12.22 -7.10 8.20
N CYS A 185 -13.31 -6.41 8.56
CA CYS A 185 -13.34 -4.94 8.53
C CYS A 185 -12.34 -4.31 9.50
N GLU A 186 -12.18 -4.85 10.70
CA GLU A 186 -11.18 -4.39 11.68
C GLU A 186 -9.75 -4.49 11.10
N ILE A 187 -9.42 -5.63 10.50
CA ILE A 187 -8.11 -5.85 9.88
C ILE A 187 -7.89 -4.87 8.72
N SER A 188 -8.89 -4.65 7.88
CA SER A 188 -8.83 -3.69 6.76
C SER A 188 -8.60 -2.26 7.23
N LEU A 189 -9.27 -1.84 8.32
CA LEU A 189 -9.05 -0.53 8.95
C LEU A 189 -7.62 -0.38 9.49
N ARG A 190 -7.07 -1.43 10.09
CA ARG A 190 -5.69 -1.44 10.58
C ARG A 190 -4.68 -1.47 9.44
N GLN A 191 -5.01 -2.12 8.33
CA GLN A 191 -4.17 -2.14 7.14
C GLN A 191 -4.07 -0.76 6.51
N ILE A 192 -5.19 -0.08 6.28
CA ILE A 192 -5.19 1.26 5.67
C ILE A 192 -4.52 2.30 6.55
N SER A 193 -4.63 2.14 7.88
CA SER A 193 -3.96 3.01 8.86
C SER A 193 -2.47 2.69 9.08
N GLY A 194 -1.89 1.69 8.37
CA GLY A 194 -0.50 1.29 8.53
C GLY A 194 -0.17 0.57 9.85
N GLY A 195 -1.17 0.26 10.68
CA GLY A 195 -1.01 -0.36 11.99
C GLY A 195 -0.93 -1.89 12.00
N ILE A 196 -1.04 -2.55 10.85
CA ILE A 196 -1.16 -4.00 10.77
C ILE A 196 0.06 -4.75 11.33
N MET A 197 1.28 -4.25 11.07
CA MET A 197 2.51 -4.87 11.57
C MET A 197 2.59 -4.85 13.10
N LYS A 198 2.19 -3.74 13.72
CA LYS A 198 2.12 -3.62 15.18
C LYS A 198 1.05 -4.55 15.75
N TYR A 199 -0.08 -4.67 15.09
CA TYR A 199 -1.16 -5.57 15.50
C TYR A 199 -0.71 -7.04 15.46
N MET A 200 -0.05 -7.48 14.39
CA MET A 200 0.46 -8.85 14.26
C MET A 200 1.53 -9.19 15.30
N SER A 201 2.31 -8.22 15.76
CA SER A 201 3.31 -8.43 16.82
C SER A 201 2.69 -8.56 18.23
N LEU A 202 1.50 -8.02 18.44
CA LEU A 202 0.76 -8.10 19.71
C LEU A 202 -0.13 -9.35 19.83
N SER A 203 -0.44 -9.99 18.68
CA SER A 203 -1.29 -11.20 18.63
C SER A 203 -0.51 -12.52 18.72
N ARG A 204 0.79 -12.45 18.93
CA ARG A 204 1.68 -13.59 19.26
C ARG A 204 1.94 -13.66 20.74
#